data_dbd10626c15938e5b4e82581b5db50b3
#
_entry.id   dbd10626c15938e5b4e82581b5db50b3
#
_cell.length_a   1.000
_cell.length_b   1.000
_cell.length_c   1.000
_cell.angle_alpha   90.00
_cell.angle_beta   90.00
_cell.angle_gamma   90.00
#
_symmetry.space_group_name_H-M   'P 1'
#
loop_
_entity.id
_entity.type
_entity.pdbx_description
1 polymer ?
#
loop_
_entity_poly.entity_id
_entity_poly.type
_entity_poly.pdbx_seq_one_letter_code
_entity_poly.pdbx_strand_id
1 'polypeptide(L)'
;MTETKKILNIALPAMAENLLQMLMGIVDSYLVAQVGIVAISGVSVANNIITIYQAIFIALGASSASVIARSLGKGDVKATNRDIWDAIIITLALSIVLGLLSIFFGGAILNLLGTEQSVTQAGSLYLAIVGGGVIFLALMTTFGNILRAKGRPRISMVVSLLTNLLNALLSSLAIFVGHWGIIGVATATVFSRLVGTVILWTAMKLDVKQFEVTKPFNKELLGIVLPAAGERLMMRAGDVVIVAIIVTFGTAVVGGNAIGENLTQFNYMPGMGVATATVILVANSLGRGDTAQMKRIIRESYWISTFLMVLVSGSILLFGQGLSSFFTDNKVAIAASQVVILYSFLGNPVTSAILVFTAAWQGLGKAKIPFYATTIGMWLIRIFSGYFLGVSLRMSLAGVWIATVVDNIWRAIFLYVMYRHYLAKRQFR
;
A
#
# COMPACT_ATOMS: atom_id res chain seq x y z
N MET A 1 23.22 -8.84 -16.70
CA MET A 1 21.74 -8.61 -16.72
C MET A 1 21.54 -7.10 -16.72
N THR A 2 20.79 -6.53 -17.65
CA THR A 2 20.51 -5.08 -17.69
C THR A 2 19.72 -4.64 -16.43
N GLU A 3 19.86 -3.37 -16.03
CA GLU A 3 19.13 -2.87 -14.84
C GLU A 3 17.63 -2.96 -15.03
N THR A 4 17.14 -2.66 -16.23
CA THR A 4 15.72 -2.85 -16.64
C THR A 4 15.22 -4.27 -16.34
N LYS A 5 15.99 -5.30 -16.71
CA LYS A 5 15.62 -6.69 -16.45
C LYS A 5 15.59 -7.02 -14.96
N LYS A 6 16.51 -6.46 -14.16
CA LYS A 6 16.49 -6.61 -12.70
C LYS A 6 15.23 -5.96 -12.08
N ILE A 7 14.89 -4.75 -12.52
CA ILE A 7 13.71 -4.02 -12.06
C ILE A 7 12.46 -4.81 -12.40
N LEU A 8 12.28 -5.21 -13.65
CA LEU A 8 11.08 -5.94 -14.10
C LEU A 8 10.94 -7.32 -13.43
N ASN A 9 12.04 -8.00 -13.13
CA ASN A 9 11.99 -9.30 -12.46
C ASN A 9 11.40 -9.23 -11.04
N ILE A 10 11.52 -8.10 -10.36
CA ILE A 10 10.92 -7.85 -9.05
C ILE A 10 9.57 -7.14 -9.20
N ALA A 11 9.48 -6.17 -10.11
CA ALA A 11 8.30 -5.33 -10.29
C ALA A 11 7.10 -6.12 -10.82
N LEU A 12 7.27 -6.97 -11.83
CA LEU A 12 6.17 -7.71 -12.43
C LEU A 12 5.46 -8.65 -11.45
N PRO A 13 6.17 -9.49 -10.65
CA PRO A 13 5.51 -10.26 -9.59
C PRO A 13 4.81 -9.39 -8.54
N ALA A 14 5.41 -8.26 -8.15
CA ALA A 14 4.80 -7.35 -7.18
C ALA A 14 3.54 -6.66 -7.75
N MET A 15 3.55 -6.29 -9.04
CA MET A 15 2.38 -5.76 -9.74
C MET A 15 1.25 -6.78 -9.79
N ALA A 16 1.57 -8.02 -10.17
CA ALA A 16 0.60 -9.11 -10.21
C ALA A 16 -0.01 -9.38 -8.82
N GLU A 17 0.80 -9.35 -7.77
CA GLU A 17 0.33 -9.52 -6.39
C GLU A 17 -0.62 -8.39 -5.97
N ASN A 18 -0.28 -7.12 -6.25
CA ASN A 18 -1.14 -5.98 -5.95
C ASN A 18 -2.48 -6.07 -6.71
N LEU A 19 -2.44 -6.45 -7.99
CA LEU A 19 -3.64 -6.64 -8.80
C LEU A 19 -4.53 -7.76 -8.23
N LEU A 20 -3.94 -8.90 -7.86
CA LEU A 20 -4.65 -10.00 -7.23
C LEU A 20 -5.30 -9.59 -5.91
N GLN A 21 -4.61 -8.83 -5.07
CA GLN A 21 -5.18 -8.32 -3.82
C GLN A 21 -6.38 -7.40 -4.06
N MET A 22 -6.30 -6.53 -5.08
CA MET A 22 -7.42 -5.67 -5.45
C MET A 22 -8.62 -6.47 -5.95
N LEU A 23 -8.42 -7.42 -6.86
CA LEU A 23 -9.48 -8.28 -7.38
C LEU A 23 -10.14 -9.10 -6.26
N MET A 24 -9.34 -9.62 -5.33
CA MET A 24 -9.87 -10.35 -4.17
C MET A 24 -10.68 -9.48 -3.24
N GLY A 25 -10.32 -8.22 -3.05
CA GLY A 25 -11.14 -7.27 -2.30
C GLY A 25 -12.54 -7.10 -2.89
N ILE A 26 -12.65 -7.11 -4.22
CA ILE A 26 -13.94 -7.07 -4.93
C ILE A 26 -14.74 -8.38 -4.70
N VAL A 27 -14.08 -9.54 -4.81
CA VAL A 27 -14.70 -10.85 -4.56
C VAL A 27 -15.19 -10.96 -3.12
N ASP A 28 -14.37 -10.59 -2.14
CA ASP A 28 -14.75 -10.60 -0.72
C ASP A 28 -15.94 -9.69 -0.45
N SER A 29 -15.97 -8.49 -1.03
CA SER A 29 -17.10 -7.56 -0.89
C SER A 29 -18.38 -8.14 -1.49
N TYR A 30 -18.30 -8.80 -2.65
CA TYR A 30 -19.43 -9.48 -3.27
C TYR A 30 -19.96 -10.62 -2.38
N LEU A 31 -19.06 -11.45 -1.86
CA LEU A 31 -19.43 -12.58 -1.01
C LEU A 31 -20.09 -12.11 0.31
N VAL A 32 -19.55 -11.07 0.94
CA VAL A 32 -20.15 -10.51 2.17
C VAL A 32 -21.52 -9.87 1.89
N ALA A 33 -21.72 -9.26 0.72
CA ALA A 33 -22.99 -8.70 0.32
C ALA A 33 -24.13 -9.76 0.26
N GLN A 34 -23.79 -11.02 -0.04
CA GLN A 34 -24.76 -12.13 -0.01
C GLN A 34 -25.28 -12.45 1.40
N VAL A 35 -24.54 -12.07 2.44
CA VAL A 35 -24.96 -12.25 3.84
C VAL A 35 -26.02 -11.22 4.25
N GLY A 36 -25.97 -10.02 3.69
CA GLY A 36 -26.95 -8.96 3.93
C GLY A 36 -26.31 -7.58 4.10
N ILE A 37 -27.18 -6.54 4.09
CA ILE A 37 -26.74 -5.14 4.08
C ILE A 37 -26.04 -4.71 5.38
N VAL A 38 -26.48 -5.23 6.53
CA VAL A 38 -25.83 -4.97 7.82
C VAL A 38 -24.44 -5.60 7.86
N ALA A 39 -24.32 -6.81 7.31
CA ALA A 39 -23.04 -7.52 7.23
C ALA A 39 -22.02 -6.76 6.38
N ILE A 40 -22.38 -6.36 5.15
CA ILE A 40 -21.48 -5.64 4.27
C ILE A 40 -21.11 -4.27 4.84
N SER A 41 -22.05 -3.57 5.47
CA SER A 41 -21.79 -2.28 6.12
C SER A 41 -20.78 -2.43 7.27
N GLY A 42 -21.00 -3.41 8.16
CA GLY A 42 -20.10 -3.68 9.28
C GLY A 42 -18.70 -4.09 8.84
N VAL A 43 -18.61 -5.00 7.87
CA VAL A 43 -17.33 -5.45 7.29
C VAL A 43 -16.61 -4.31 6.58
N SER A 44 -17.31 -3.44 5.86
CA SER A 44 -16.71 -2.29 5.17
C SER A 44 -16.06 -1.31 6.15
N VAL A 45 -16.74 -0.99 7.26
CA VAL A 45 -16.16 -0.10 8.28
C VAL A 45 -14.98 -0.78 8.98
N ALA A 46 -15.08 -2.06 9.31
CA ALA A 46 -13.98 -2.83 9.88
C ALA A 46 -12.76 -2.89 8.92
N ASN A 47 -13.00 -3.04 7.63
CA ASN A 47 -11.94 -3.06 6.61
C ASN A 47 -11.20 -1.72 6.51
N ASN A 48 -11.82 -0.58 6.80
CA ASN A 48 -11.10 0.70 6.88
C ASN A 48 -10.01 0.66 7.96
N ILE A 49 -10.30 0.06 9.12
CA ILE A 49 -9.31 -0.12 10.20
C ILE A 49 -8.21 -1.10 9.77
N ILE A 50 -8.58 -2.23 9.17
CA ILE A 50 -7.61 -3.23 8.67
C ILE A 50 -6.71 -2.63 7.59
N THR A 51 -7.22 -1.74 6.75
CA THR A 51 -6.43 -1.02 5.73
C THR A 51 -5.36 -0.12 6.36
N ILE A 52 -5.66 0.51 7.50
CA ILE A 52 -4.67 1.27 8.28
C ILE A 52 -3.56 0.33 8.79
N TYR A 53 -3.92 -0.83 9.36
CA TYR A 53 -2.93 -1.83 9.79
C TYR A 53 -2.09 -2.34 8.62
N GLN A 54 -2.72 -2.61 7.48
CA GLN A 54 -2.03 -3.02 6.27
C GLN A 54 -1.03 -1.97 5.78
N ALA A 55 -1.38 -0.68 5.84
CA ALA A 55 -0.46 0.40 5.49
C ALA A 55 0.80 0.42 6.37
N ILE A 56 0.64 0.16 7.68
CA ILE A 56 1.76 0.04 8.63
C ILE A 56 2.63 -1.18 8.29
N PHE A 57 2.02 -2.34 8.01
CA PHE A 57 2.78 -3.56 7.67
C PHE A 57 3.46 -3.48 6.31
N ILE A 58 2.89 -2.78 5.34
CA ILE A 58 3.56 -2.51 4.05
C ILE A 58 4.79 -1.62 4.27
N ALA A 59 4.69 -0.60 5.14
CA ALA A 59 5.83 0.24 5.49
C ALA A 59 6.93 -0.57 6.21
N LEU A 60 6.54 -1.41 7.16
CA LEU A 60 7.45 -2.32 7.88
C LEU A 60 8.13 -3.31 6.92
N GLY A 61 7.36 -3.93 6.04
CA GLY A 61 7.89 -4.87 5.04
C GLY A 61 8.88 -4.22 4.07
N ALA A 62 8.56 -3.04 3.54
CA ALA A 62 9.46 -2.30 2.66
C ALA A 62 10.75 -1.85 3.38
N SER A 63 10.64 -1.40 4.63
CA SER A 63 11.79 -1.02 5.46
C SER A 63 12.67 -2.22 5.77
N SER A 64 12.07 -3.36 6.10
CA SER A 64 12.78 -4.63 6.33
C SER A 64 13.52 -5.09 5.08
N ALA A 65 12.86 -5.04 3.91
CA ALA A 65 13.49 -5.36 2.63
C ALA A 65 14.68 -4.43 2.33
N SER A 66 14.59 -3.15 2.68
CA SER A 66 15.68 -2.18 2.52
C SER A 66 16.91 -2.55 3.36
N VAL A 67 16.72 -2.81 4.66
CA VAL A 67 17.82 -3.16 5.56
C VAL A 67 18.46 -4.49 5.14
N ILE A 68 17.65 -5.51 4.88
CA ILE A 68 18.11 -6.84 4.45
C ILE A 68 18.85 -6.77 3.10
N ALA A 69 18.29 -6.06 2.10
CA ALA A 69 18.92 -5.92 0.80
C ALA A 69 20.27 -5.19 0.89
N ARG A 70 20.42 -4.25 1.82
CA ARG A 70 21.69 -3.56 2.09
C ARG A 70 22.73 -4.51 2.68
N SER A 71 22.36 -5.31 3.67
CA SER A 71 23.26 -6.31 4.28
C SER A 71 23.67 -7.38 3.28
N LEU A 72 22.74 -7.83 2.43
CA LEU A 72 23.04 -8.71 1.29
C LEU A 72 24.00 -8.05 0.28
N GLY A 73 23.83 -6.76 0.01
CA GLY A 73 24.74 -6.01 -0.86
C GLY A 73 26.16 -5.92 -0.32
N LYS A 74 26.32 -5.84 1.01
CA LYS A 74 27.64 -5.88 1.68
C LYS A 74 28.25 -7.27 1.70
N GLY A 75 27.49 -8.32 1.41
CA GLY A 75 27.93 -9.72 1.55
C GLY A 75 28.01 -10.20 3.01
N ASP A 76 27.43 -9.47 3.95
CA ASP A 76 27.46 -9.81 5.38
C ASP A 76 26.27 -10.72 5.72
N VAL A 77 26.56 -12.03 5.74
CA VAL A 77 25.56 -13.09 6.04
C VAL A 77 25.04 -12.98 7.46
N LYS A 78 25.92 -12.66 8.45
CA LYS A 78 25.51 -12.53 9.85
C LYS A 78 24.57 -11.34 10.04
N ALA A 79 24.92 -10.18 9.50
CA ALA A 79 24.05 -9.00 9.54
C ALA A 79 22.72 -9.29 8.82
N THR A 80 22.74 -9.96 7.67
CA THR A 80 21.53 -10.33 6.93
C THR A 80 20.58 -11.19 7.77
N ASN A 81 21.10 -12.24 8.43
CA ASN A 81 20.29 -13.10 9.28
C ASN A 81 19.73 -12.35 10.49
N ARG A 82 20.53 -11.52 11.12
CA ARG A 82 20.08 -10.66 12.23
C ARG A 82 18.96 -9.72 11.78
N ASP A 83 19.14 -9.04 10.65
CA ASP A 83 18.15 -8.09 10.13
C ASP A 83 16.80 -8.78 9.78
N ILE A 84 16.86 -10.05 9.33
CA ILE A 84 15.67 -10.88 9.07
C ILE A 84 14.93 -11.17 10.39
N TRP A 85 15.65 -11.60 11.43
CA TRP A 85 15.04 -11.90 12.72
C TRP A 85 14.49 -10.66 13.40
N ASP A 86 15.20 -9.53 13.34
CA ASP A 86 14.74 -8.24 13.86
C ASP A 86 13.43 -7.81 13.17
N ALA A 87 13.33 -7.98 11.84
CA ALA A 87 12.11 -7.70 11.10
C ALA A 87 10.94 -8.60 11.55
N ILE A 88 11.17 -9.88 11.77
CA ILE A 88 10.16 -10.84 12.24
C ILE A 88 9.69 -10.46 13.66
N ILE A 89 10.61 -10.17 14.58
CA ILE A 89 10.29 -9.81 15.96
C ILE A 89 9.45 -8.52 16.02
N ILE A 90 9.86 -7.50 15.28
CA ILE A 90 9.12 -6.23 15.23
C ILE A 90 7.73 -6.44 14.61
N THR A 91 7.63 -7.26 13.56
CA THR A 91 6.34 -7.63 12.95
C THR A 91 5.43 -8.32 13.96
N LEU A 92 5.95 -9.31 14.69
CA LEU A 92 5.21 -10.03 15.73
C LEU A 92 4.74 -9.08 16.84
N ALA A 93 5.64 -8.29 17.40
CA ALA A 93 5.32 -7.35 18.48
C ALA A 93 4.20 -6.37 18.05
N LEU A 94 4.35 -5.75 16.88
CA LEU A 94 3.38 -4.78 16.38
C LEU A 94 2.03 -5.43 16.05
N SER A 95 2.05 -6.61 15.41
CA SER A 95 0.82 -7.32 15.05
C SER A 95 0.06 -7.84 16.27
N ILE A 96 0.76 -8.27 17.32
CA ILE A 96 0.13 -8.67 18.58
C ILE A 96 -0.57 -7.46 19.22
N VAL A 97 0.09 -6.31 19.30
CA VAL A 97 -0.52 -5.07 19.85
C VAL A 97 -1.77 -4.69 19.06
N LEU A 98 -1.70 -4.62 17.73
CA LEU A 98 -2.83 -4.26 16.89
C LEU A 98 -3.94 -5.32 16.92
N GLY A 99 -3.58 -6.60 17.02
CA GLY A 99 -4.54 -7.70 17.18
C GLY A 99 -5.31 -7.60 18.49
N LEU A 100 -4.62 -7.38 19.61
CA LEU A 100 -5.25 -7.18 20.91
C LEU A 100 -6.15 -5.93 20.93
N LEU A 101 -5.70 -4.83 20.32
CA LEU A 101 -6.54 -3.63 20.15
C LEU A 101 -7.83 -3.95 19.38
N SER A 102 -7.77 -4.76 18.33
CA SER A 102 -8.94 -5.17 17.54
C SER A 102 -9.90 -6.04 18.35
N ILE A 103 -9.38 -6.97 19.15
CA ILE A 103 -10.19 -7.88 19.96
C ILE A 103 -10.90 -7.12 21.10
N PHE A 104 -10.15 -6.31 21.86
CA PHE A 104 -10.68 -5.69 23.07
C PHE A 104 -11.37 -4.35 22.82
N PHE A 105 -10.93 -3.58 21.83
CA PHE A 105 -11.42 -2.22 21.57
C PHE A 105 -12.14 -2.06 20.23
N GLY A 106 -12.26 -3.11 19.42
CA GLY A 106 -12.88 -3.04 18.09
C GLY A 106 -14.28 -2.42 18.11
N GLY A 107 -15.14 -2.85 19.02
CA GLY A 107 -16.48 -2.30 19.17
C GLY A 107 -16.48 -0.81 19.59
N ALA A 108 -15.59 -0.42 20.50
CA ALA A 108 -15.45 0.97 20.92
C ALA A 108 -14.97 1.88 19.77
N ILE A 109 -14.02 1.40 18.98
CA ILE A 109 -13.50 2.13 17.79
C ILE A 109 -14.63 2.34 16.76
N LEU A 110 -15.42 1.30 16.48
CA LEU A 110 -16.54 1.40 15.55
C LEU A 110 -17.63 2.35 16.05
N ASN A 111 -17.97 2.31 17.35
CA ASN A 111 -18.90 3.24 17.95
C ASN A 111 -18.42 4.70 17.85
N LEU A 112 -17.12 4.97 18.03
CA LEU A 112 -16.55 6.30 17.86
C LEU A 112 -16.65 6.80 16.41
N LEU A 113 -16.74 5.90 15.43
CA LEU A 113 -16.98 6.23 14.02
C LEU A 113 -18.46 6.51 13.72
N GLY A 114 -19.35 6.45 14.71
CA GLY A 114 -20.76 6.78 14.57
C GLY A 114 -21.61 5.72 13.88
N THR A 115 -21.20 4.45 13.93
CA THR A 115 -21.94 3.34 13.32
C THR A 115 -23.20 2.98 14.16
N GLU A 116 -24.26 2.58 13.48
CA GLU A 116 -25.46 2.03 14.13
C GLU A 116 -25.12 0.74 14.90
N GLN A 117 -25.87 0.44 15.95
CA GLN A 117 -25.57 -0.68 16.85
C GLN A 117 -25.50 -2.03 16.13
N SER A 118 -26.37 -2.29 15.17
CA SER A 118 -26.36 -3.52 14.36
C SER A 118 -25.10 -3.65 13.49
N VAL A 119 -24.67 -2.52 12.89
CA VAL A 119 -23.47 -2.42 12.08
C VAL A 119 -22.23 -2.56 12.96
N THR A 120 -22.24 -1.93 14.15
CA THR A 120 -21.15 -2.07 15.14
C THR A 120 -20.96 -3.52 15.56
N GLN A 121 -22.05 -4.26 15.84
CA GLN A 121 -21.96 -5.67 16.22
C GLN A 121 -21.36 -6.53 15.11
N ALA A 122 -21.85 -6.37 13.88
CA ALA A 122 -21.34 -7.09 12.72
C ALA A 122 -19.85 -6.76 12.43
N GLY A 123 -19.51 -5.48 12.46
CA GLY A 123 -18.16 -5.00 12.22
C GLY A 123 -17.18 -5.37 13.33
N SER A 124 -17.57 -5.30 14.60
CA SER A 124 -16.73 -5.69 15.74
C SER A 124 -16.42 -7.19 15.74
N LEU A 125 -17.39 -8.03 15.37
CA LEU A 125 -17.19 -9.46 15.22
C LEU A 125 -16.14 -9.76 14.12
N TYR A 126 -16.29 -9.13 12.96
CA TYR A 126 -15.32 -9.27 11.86
C TYR A 126 -13.95 -8.75 12.27
N LEU A 127 -13.87 -7.58 12.90
CA LEU A 127 -12.63 -6.97 13.35
C LEU A 127 -11.95 -7.78 14.45
N ALA A 128 -12.71 -8.41 15.36
CA ALA A 128 -12.16 -9.30 16.37
C ALA A 128 -11.50 -10.53 15.75
N ILE A 129 -12.08 -11.11 14.70
CA ILE A 129 -11.53 -12.31 14.04
C ILE A 129 -10.38 -11.92 13.10
N VAL A 130 -10.64 -11.05 12.11
CA VAL A 130 -9.65 -10.70 11.07
C VAL A 130 -8.58 -9.75 11.61
N GLY A 131 -8.96 -8.78 12.42
CA GLY A 131 -8.03 -7.88 13.11
C GLY A 131 -7.25 -8.60 14.21
N GLY A 132 -7.91 -9.48 14.98
CA GLY A 132 -7.24 -10.37 15.95
C GLY A 132 -6.23 -11.31 15.27
N GLY A 133 -6.58 -11.83 14.09
CA GLY A 133 -5.71 -12.65 13.24
C GLY A 133 -4.75 -11.85 12.34
N VAL A 134 -4.59 -10.54 12.55
CA VAL A 134 -3.77 -9.65 11.72
C VAL A 134 -2.29 -10.05 11.69
N ILE A 135 -1.84 -10.84 12.67
CA ILE A 135 -0.48 -11.40 12.72
C ILE A 135 -0.12 -12.17 11.45
N PHE A 136 -1.05 -12.91 10.87
CA PHE A 136 -0.79 -13.66 9.63
C PHE A 136 -0.67 -12.74 8.42
N LEU A 137 -1.46 -11.66 8.34
CA LEU A 137 -1.29 -10.62 7.32
C LEU A 137 0.07 -9.94 7.43
N ALA A 138 0.47 -9.58 8.64
CA ALA A 138 1.73 -8.93 8.94
C ALA A 138 2.92 -9.81 8.55
N LEU A 139 2.89 -11.08 8.96
CA LEU A 139 3.95 -12.05 8.65
C LEU A 139 4.02 -12.35 7.15
N MET A 140 2.90 -12.55 6.46
CA MET A 140 2.88 -12.73 5.01
C MET A 140 3.53 -11.56 4.29
N THR A 141 3.19 -10.33 4.70
CA THR A 141 3.76 -9.11 4.13
C THR A 141 5.27 -9.04 4.36
N THR A 142 5.73 -9.32 5.57
CA THR A 142 7.16 -9.28 5.93
C THR A 142 7.93 -10.40 5.22
N PHE A 143 7.43 -11.64 5.23
CA PHE A 143 8.08 -12.78 4.56
C PHE A 143 8.15 -12.61 3.05
N GLY A 144 7.08 -12.08 2.44
CA GLY A 144 7.08 -11.73 1.02
C GLY A 144 8.18 -10.72 0.68
N ASN A 145 8.34 -9.69 1.51
CA ASN A 145 9.37 -8.67 1.31
C ASN A 145 10.79 -9.22 1.55
N ILE A 146 10.99 -10.12 2.54
CA ILE A 146 12.26 -10.83 2.74
C ILE A 146 12.62 -11.68 1.52
N LEU A 147 11.67 -12.42 0.97
CA LEU A 147 11.89 -13.25 -0.23
C LEU A 147 12.23 -12.40 -1.45
N ARG A 148 11.57 -11.25 -1.62
CA ARG A 148 11.90 -10.28 -2.69
C ARG A 148 13.31 -9.73 -2.53
N ALA A 149 13.71 -9.36 -1.31
CA ALA A 149 15.07 -8.91 -1.01
C ALA A 149 16.13 -9.99 -1.29
N LYS A 150 15.80 -11.27 -1.03
CA LYS A 150 16.62 -12.44 -1.37
C LYS A 150 16.60 -12.81 -2.87
N GLY A 151 15.96 -12.02 -3.73
CA GLY A 151 15.90 -12.26 -5.18
C GLY A 151 14.92 -13.37 -5.60
N ARG A 152 13.94 -13.71 -4.76
CA ARG A 152 12.92 -14.76 -5.02
C ARG A 152 11.48 -14.20 -5.05
N PRO A 153 11.20 -13.14 -5.85
CA PRO A 153 9.91 -12.43 -5.83
C PRO A 153 8.72 -13.28 -6.31
N ARG A 154 8.98 -14.25 -7.21
CA ARG A 154 7.94 -15.13 -7.76
C ARG A 154 7.26 -15.99 -6.69
N ILE A 155 7.98 -16.36 -5.64
CA ILE A 155 7.41 -17.17 -4.55
C ILE A 155 6.32 -16.39 -3.83
N SER A 156 6.58 -15.13 -3.47
CA SER A 156 5.59 -14.28 -2.83
C SER A 156 4.32 -14.13 -3.68
N MET A 157 4.48 -13.90 -4.99
CA MET A 157 3.37 -13.78 -5.93
C MET A 157 2.52 -15.08 -6.00
N VAL A 158 3.18 -16.23 -6.16
CA VAL A 158 2.47 -17.52 -6.26
C VAL A 158 1.73 -17.85 -4.98
N VAL A 159 2.37 -17.62 -3.82
CA VAL A 159 1.72 -17.85 -2.52
C VAL A 159 0.55 -16.91 -2.32
N SER A 160 0.68 -15.62 -2.70
CA SER A 160 -0.44 -14.67 -2.66
C SER A 160 -1.60 -15.13 -3.53
N LEU A 161 -1.34 -15.61 -4.75
CA LEU A 161 -2.37 -16.17 -5.63
C LEU A 161 -3.08 -17.37 -4.98
N LEU A 162 -2.31 -18.34 -4.48
CA LEU A 162 -2.87 -19.55 -3.83
C LEU A 162 -3.70 -19.19 -2.60
N THR A 163 -3.22 -18.27 -1.78
CA THR A 163 -3.90 -17.80 -0.57
C THR A 163 -5.21 -17.09 -0.91
N ASN A 164 -5.21 -16.26 -1.95
CA ASN A 164 -6.40 -15.57 -2.39
C ASN A 164 -7.45 -16.53 -2.99
N LEU A 165 -7.02 -17.49 -3.81
CA LEU A 165 -7.92 -18.53 -4.34
C LEU A 165 -8.50 -19.39 -3.20
N LEU A 166 -7.67 -19.77 -2.22
CA LEU A 166 -8.12 -20.51 -1.05
C LEU A 166 -9.13 -19.71 -0.24
N ASN A 167 -8.88 -18.41 -0.03
CA ASN A 167 -9.83 -17.52 0.65
C ASN A 167 -11.17 -17.46 -0.09
N ALA A 168 -11.16 -17.22 -1.40
CA ALA A 168 -12.39 -17.18 -2.20
C ALA A 168 -13.18 -18.48 -2.12
N LEU A 169 -12.50 -19.62 -2.21
CA LEU A 169 -13.12 -20.94 -2.10
C LEU A 169 -13.75 -21.16 -0.72
N LEU A 170 -12.96 -20.96 0.34
CA LEU A 170 -13.44 -21.18 1.71
C LEU A 170 -14.55 -20.21 2.12
N SER A 171 -14.47 -18.93 1.73
CA SER A 171 -15.50 -17.93 1.96
C SER A 171 -16.80 -18.30 1.22
N SER A 172 -16.68 -18.77 -0.03
CA SER A 172 -17.86 -19.23 -0.79
C SER A 172 -18.51 -20.46 -0.14
N LEU A 173 -17.72 -21.44 0.29
CA LEU A 173 -18.24 -22.62 1.00
C LEU A 173 -18.88 -22.22 2.33
N ALA A 174 -18.28 -21.31 3.07
CA ALA A 174 -18.80 -20.84 4.34
C ALA A 174 -20.16 -20.12 4.19
N ILE A 175 -20.36 -19.36 3.11
CA ILE A 175 -21.60 -18.63 2.85
C ILE A 175 -22.68 -19.54 2.26
N PHE A 176 -22.37 -20.22 1.14
CA PHE A 176 -23.38 -20.91 0.35
C PHE A 176 -23.70 -22.33 0.84
N VAL A 177 -22.75 -23.00 1.51
CA VAL A 177 -22.93 -24.35 2.04
C VAL A 177 -23.09 -24.36 3.55
N GLY A 178 -22.17 -23.67 4.25
CA GLY A 178 -22.14 -23.66 5.71
C GLY A 178 -23.14 -22.70 6.35
N HIS A 179 -23.58 -21.66 5.63
CA HIS A 179 -24.43 -20.58 6.15
C HIS A 179 -23.85 -19.90 7.41
N TRP A 180 -22.52 -19.81 7.49
CA TRP A 180 -21.82 -19.27 8.67
C TRP A 180 -21.73 -17.73 8.67
N GLY A 181 -22.27 -17.07 7.65
CA GLY A 181 -22.32 -15.61 7.55
C GLY A 181 -20.94 -14.94 7.67
N ILE A 182 -20.88 -13.85 8.45
CA ILE A 182 -19.65 -13.04 8.65
C ILE A 182 -18.54 -13.87 9.29
N ILE A 183 -18.86 -14.74 10.25
CA ILE A 183 -17.88 -15.59 10.95
C ILE A 183 -17.17 -16.48 9.95
N GLY A 184 -17.93 -17.05 9.01
CA GLY A 184 -17.37 -17.93 7.97
C GLY A 184 -16.37 -17.21 7.07
N VAL A 185 -16.71 -16.01 6.59
CA VAL A 185 -15.81 -15.20 5.74
C VAL A 185 -14.57 -14.77 6.53
N ALA A 186 -14.77 -14.30 7.77
CA ALA A 186 -13.67 -13.85 8.61
C ALA A 186 -12.68 -14.99 8.94
N THR A 187 -13.18 -16.15 9.30
CA THR A 187 -12.35 -17.33 9.61
C THR A 187 -11.65 -17.87 8.36
N ALA A 188 -12.33 -17.90 7.20
CA ALA A 188 -11.74 -18.26 5.91
C ALA A 188 -10.55 -17.35 5.57
N THR A 189 -10.69 -16.04 5.78
CA THR A 189 -9.64 -15.05 5.54
C THR A 189 -8.42 -15.30 6.44
N VAL A 190 -8.63 -15.50 7.74
CA VAL A 190 -7.54 -15.76 8.70
C VAL A 190 -6.85 -17.09 8.39
N PHE A 191 -7.62 -18.14 8.12
CA PHE A 191 -7.08 -19.46 7.81
C PHE A 191 -6.25 -19.45 6.52
N SER A 192 -6.73 -18.81 5.47
CA SER A 192 -6.00 -18.68 4.21
C SER A 192 -4.67 -17.93 4.38
N ARG A 193 -4.66 -16.87 5.20
CA ARG A 193 -3.44 -16.14 5.55
C ARG A 193 -2.48 -16.97 6.41
N LEU A 194 -2.99 -17.79 7.32
CA LEU A 194 -2.19 -18.73 8.08
C LEU A 194 -1.47 -19.71 7.13
N VAL A 195 -2.20 -20.32 6.20
CA VAL A 195 -1.61 -21.24 5.20
C VAL A 195 -0.53 -20.54 4.39
N GLY A 196 -0.80 -19.32 3.89
CA GLY A 196 0.19 -18.52 3.17
C GLY A 196 1.43 -18.19 4.01
N THR A 197 1.24 -17.86 5.27
CA THR A 197 2.34 -17.61 6.23
C THR A 197 3.23 -18.84 6.39
N VAL A 198 2.65 -20.02 6.55
CA VAL A 198 3.39 -21.28 6.69
C VAL A 198 4.18 -21.61 5.42
N ILE A 199 3.56 -21.44 4.24
CA ILE A 199 4.24 -21.68 2.96
C ILE A 199 5.43 -20.72 2.79
N LEU A 200 5.23 -19.44 3.07
CA LEU A 200 6.32 -18.44 2.95
C LEU A 200 7.43 -18.69 3.97
N TRP A 201 7.09 -19.08 5.20
CA TRP A 201 8.07 -19.45 6.22
C TRP A 201 8.96 -20.61 5.74
N THR A 202 8.37 -21.70 5.28
CA THR A 202 9.13 -22.85 4.76
C THR A 202 9.97 -22.49 3.53
N ALA A 203 9.45 -21.60 2.66
CA ALA A 203 10.16 -21.13 1.48
C ALA A 203 11.39 -20.27 1.80
N MET A 204 11.41 -19.57 2.95
CA MET A 204 12.56 -18.74 3.36
C MET A 204 13.78 -19.56 3.72
N LYS A 205 13.63 -20.85 4.09
CA LYS A 205 14.71 -21.76 4.51
C LYS A 205 15.62 -21.10 5.55
N LEU A 206 15.02 -20.57 6.61
CA LEU A 206 15.76 -19.94 7.70
C LEU A 206 16.37 -21.03 8.60
N ASP A 207 17.63 -20.86 8.97
CA ASP A 207 18.26 -21.69 9.98
C ASP A 207 17.91 -21.13 11.37
N VAL A 208 16.98 -21.80 12.04
CA VAL A 208 16.50 -21.40 13.38
C VAL A 208 17.64 -21.46 14.42
N LYS A 209 18.69 -22.25 14.18
CA LYS A 209 19.86 -22.33 15.07
C LYS A 209 20.70 -21.06 15.08
N GLN A 210 20.54 -20.20 14.06
CA GLN A 210 21.21 -18.90 13.96
C GLN A 210 20.36 -17.75 14.54
N PHE A 211 19.36 -18.10 15.36
CA PHE A 211 18.56 -17.14 16.09
C PHE A 211 19.40 -16.51 17.20
N GLU A 212 19.93 -15.32 16.96
CA GLU A 212 20.56 -14.50 17.98
C GLU A 212 19.62 -13.34 18.33
N VAL A 213 19.05 -13.37 19.53
CA VAL A 213 18.38 -12.22 20.12
C VAL A 213 19.45 -11.21 20.54
N THR A 214 19.92 -10.42 19.60
CA THR A 214 20.84 -9.32 19.91
C THR A 214 20.04 -8.04 20.11
N LYS A 215 20.04 -7.52 21.34
CA LYS A 215 19.46 -6.24 21.80
C LYS A 215 18.04 -5.93 21.31
N PRO A 216 17.09 -5.62 22.18
CA PRO A 216 15.73 -5.32 21.78
C PRO A 216 15.72 -4.10 20.86
N PHE A 217 15.24 -4.29 19.64
CA PHE A 217 14.99 -3.30 18.59
C PHE A 217 16.24 -2.77 17.85
N ASN A 218 16.34 -3.15 16.60
CA ASN A 218 17.26 -2.54 15.63
C ASN A 218 16.85 -1.07 15.39
N LYS A 219 17.63 -0.14 15.95
CA LYS A 219 17.37 1.31 15.85
C LYS A 219 17.37 1.79 14.39
N GLU A 220 18.16 1.16 13.51
CA GLU A 220 18.21 1.50 12.09
C GLU A 220 16.87 1.14 11.42
N LEU A 221 16.37 -0.07 11.67
CA LEU A 221 15.08 -0.51 11.13
C LEU A 221 13.93 0.37 11.62
N LEU A 222 13.85 0.64 12.92
CA LEU A 222 12.84 1.53 13.48
C LEU A 222 12.94 2.96 12.93
N GLY A 223 14.17 3.44 12.69
CA GLY A 223 14.43 4.75 12.09
C GLY A 223 13.92 4.89 10.66
N ILE A 224 13.65 3.77 9.97
CA ILE A 224 13.02 3.73 8.64
C ILE A 224 11.53 3.44 8.75
N VAL A 225 11.14 2.47 9.58
CA VAL A 225 9.75 2.02 9.74
C VAL A 225 8.84 3.14 10.23
N LEU A 226 9.24 3.84 11.31
CA LEU A 226 8.38 4.86 11.92
C LEU A 226 8.06 6.02 10.97
N PRO A 227 9.03 6.64 10.26
CA PRO A 227 8.70 7.67 9.28
C PRO A 227 7.94 7.13 8.08
N ALA A 228 8.23 5.91 7.60
CA ALA A 228 7.53 5.31 6.46
C ALA A 228 6.07 4.97 6.81
N ALA A 229 5.80 4.46 8.02
CA ALA A 229 4.45 4.26 8.52
C ALA A 229 3.73 5.60 8.73
N GLY A 230 4.41 6.57 9.32
CA GLY A 230 3.90 7.93 9.51
C GLY A 230 3.52 8.60 8.20
N GLU A 231 4.32 8.45 7.14
CA GLU A 231 4.01 8.94 5.80
C GLU A 231 2.67 8.41 5.30
N ARG A 232 2.47 7.09 5.41
CA ARG A 232 1.21 6.45 4.96
C ARG A 232 0.01 6.88 5.80
N LEU A 233 0.20 7.02 7.11
CA LEU A 233 -0.86 7.49 8.01
C LEU A 233 -1.23 8.94 7.74
N MET A 234 -0.24 9.82 7.52
CA MET A 234 -0.49 11.22 7.16
C MET A 234 -1.24 11.34 5.82
N MET A 235 -0.90 10.50 4.86
CA MET A 235 -1.62 10.42 3.58
C MET A 235 -3.08 10.01 3.81
N ARG A 236 -3.34 8.91 4.54
CA ARG A 236 -4.69 8.42 4.81
C ARG A 236 -5.54 9.42 5.60
N ALA A 237 -4.96 10.05 6.60
CA ALA A 237 -5.65 11.09 7.36
C ALA A 237 -6.02 12.30 6.48
N GLY A 238 -5.11 12.70 5.59
CA GLY A 238 -5.37 13.78 4.62
C GLY A 238 -6.44 13.40 3.61
N ASP A 239 -6.46 12.16 3.10
CA ASP A 239 -7.49 11.67 2.19
C ASP A 239 -8.91 11.82 2.80
N VAL A 240 -9.06 11.55 4.10
CA VAL A 240 -10.34 11.74 4.82
C VAL A 240 -10.78 13.21 4.77
N VAL A 241 -9.86 14.15 4.99
CA VAL A 241 -10.16 15.60 4.91
C VAL A 241 -10.52 16.01 3.49
N ILE A 242 -9.84 15.49 2.49
CA ILE A 242 -10.16 15.77 1.07
C ILE A 242 -11.55 15.25 0.72
N VAL A 243 -11.91 14.04 1.16
CA VAL A 243 -13.27 13.50 0.96
C VAL A 243 -14.31 14.39 1.63
N ALA A 244 -14.05 14.91 2.84
CA ALA A 244 -14.95 15.86 3.50
C ALA A 244 -15.17 17.15 2.69
N ILE A 245 -14.14 17.65 1.99
CA ILE A 245 -14.28 18.76 1.05
C ILE A 245 -15.16 18.35 -0.14
N ILE A 246 -14.93 17.18 -0.74
CA ILE A 246 -15.68 16.70 -1.91
C ILE A 246 -17.15 16.48 -1.58
N VAL A 247 -17.49 16.06 -0.36
CA VAL A 247 -18.88 15.88 0.11
C VAL A 247 -19.69 17.17 -0.01
N THR A 248 -19.06 18.35 0.12
CA THR A 248 -19.74 19.65 -0.03
C THR A 248 -20.25 19.92 -1.45
N PHE A 249 -19.76 19.18 -2.46
CA PHE A 249 -20.19 19.33 -3.86
C PHE A 249 -21.41 18.48 -4.25
N GLY A 250 -21.93 17.69 -3.31
CA GLY A 250 -23.13 16.89 -3.48
C GLY A 250 -22.85 15.40 -3.80
N THR A 251 -23.87 14.58 -3.52
CA THR A 251 -23.78 13.11 -3.56
C THR A 251 -23.38 12.54 -4.92
N ALA A 252 -23.86 13.13 -6.02
CA ALA A 252 -23.52 12.67 -7.36
C ALA A 252 -22.05 12.88 -7.69
N VAL A 253 -21.45 14.00 -7.22
CA VAL A 253 -20.03 14.29 -7.40
C VAL A 253 -19.18 13.35 -6.55
N VAL A 254 -19.60 13.08 -5.30
CA VAL A 254 -18.92 12.10 -4.41
C VAL A 254 -18.92 10.71 -5.05
N GLY A 255 -20.06 10.26 -5.56
CA GLY A 255 -20.18 8.97 -6.26
C GLY A 255 -19.29 8.92 -7.50
N GLY A 256 -19.28 9.99 -8.30
CA GLY A 256 -18.41 10.08 -9.48
C GLY A 256 -16.92 10.09 -9.12
N ASN A 257 -16.52 10.80 -8.05
CA ASN A 257 -15.15 10.77 -7.55
C ASN A 257 -14.75 9.35 -7.13
N ALA A 258 -15.60 8.64 -6.38
CA ALA A 258 -15.34 7.27 -5.95
C ALA A 258 -15.18 6.31 -7.15
N ILE A 259 -16.03 6.44 -8.19
CA ILE A 259 -15.91 5.65 -9.43
C ILE A 259 -14.57 5.96 -10.10
N GLY A 260 -14.22 7.23 -10.26
CA GLY A 260 -12.96 7.65 -10.86
C GLY A 260 -11.74 7.13 -10.10
N GLU A 261 -11.75 7.22 -8.77
CA GLU A 261 -10.68 6.70 -7.92
C GLU A 261 -10.54 5.18 -8.04
N ASN A 262 -11.64 4.43 -8.06
CA ASN A 262 -11.60 2.98 -8.27
C ASN A 262 -10.98 2.60 -9.62
N LEU A 263 -11.33 3.31 -10.69
CA LEU A 263 -10.75 3.09 -12.00
C LEU A 263 -9.26 3.45 -12.05
N THR A 264 -8.87 4.57 -11.44
CA THR A 264 -7.48 5.03 -11.43
C THR A 264 -6.59 4.23 -10.47
N GLN A 265 -7.15 3.43 -9.58
CA GLN A 265 -6.42 2.48 -8.73
C GLN A 265 -5.57 1.51 -9.57
N PHE A 266 -6.09 1.04 -10.72
CA PHE A 266 -5.35 0.18 -11.64
C PHE A 266 -4.09 0.84 -12.19
N ASN A 267 -4.13 2.15 -12.39
CA ASN A 267 -3.00 2.95 -12.83
C ASN A 267 -1.85 2.99 -11.79
N TYR A 268 -2.18 2.93 -10.51
CA TYR A 268 -1.20 2.94 -9.42
C TYR A 268 -0.41 1.63 -9.28
N MET A 269 -0.99 0.49 -9.70
CA MET A 269 -0.39 -0.84 -9.51
C MET A 269 0.99 -1.00 -10.15
N PRO A 270 1.23 -0.57 -11.42
CA PRO A 270 2.55 -0.60 -12.01
C PRO A 270 3.58 0.22 -11.21
N GLY A 271 3.21 1.44 -10.83
CA GLY A 271 4.08 2.31 -10.04
C GLY A 271 4.49 1.70 -8.70
N MET A 272 3.55 1.09 -7.99
CA MET A 272 3.79 0.38 -6.72
C MET A 272 4.73 -0.82 -6.89
N GLY A 273 4.56 -1.60 -7.96
CA GLY A 273 5.45 -2.72 -8.26
C GLY A 273 6.89 -2.26 -8.55
N VAL A 274 7.05 -1.22 -9.35
CA VAL A 274 8.37 -0.62 -9.64
C VAL A 274 8.96 0.01 -8.38
N ALA A 275 8.18 0.68 -7.55
CA ALA A 275 8.64 1.22 -6.26
C ALA A 275 9.20 0.13 -5.35
N THR A 276 8.52 -1.02 -5.26
CA THR A 276 9.02 -2.19 -4.50
C THR A 276 10.39 -2.66 -5.00
N ALA A 277 10.57 -2.77 -6.31
CA ALA A 277 11.86 -3.11 -6.91
C ALA A 277 12.93 -2.05 -6.62
N THR A 278 12.55 -0.77 -6.68
CA THR A 278 13.46 0.36 -6.46
C THR A 278 14.01 0.36 -5.02
N VAL A 279 13.17 0.15 -3.99
CA VAL A 279 13.63 0.05 -2.59
C VAL A 279 14.73 -0.99 -2.46
N ILE A 280 14.49 -2.19 -2.98
CA ILE A 280 15.39 -3.34 -2.82
C ILE A 280 16.71 -3.11 -3.58
N LEU A 281 16.61 -2.71 -4.85
CA LEU A 281 17.80 -2.57 -5.72
C LEU A 281 18.66 -1.38 -5.32
N VAL A 282 18.06 -0.26 -4.89
CA VAL A 282 18.79 0.90 -4.37
C VAL A 282 19.51 0.54 -3.06
N ALA A 283 18.83 -0.15 -2.14
CA ALA A 283 19.43 -0.58 -0.89
C ALA A 283 20.59 -1.56 -1.11
N ASN A 284 20.43 -2.51 -2.03
CA ASN A 284 21.48 -3.46 -2.39
C ASN A 284 22.70 -2.76 -3.03
N SER A 285 22.47 -1.83 -3.97
CA SER A 285 23.55 -1.04 -4.60
C SER A 285 24.26 -0.16 -3.57
N LEU A 286 23.52 0.39 -2.60
CA LEU A 286 24.10 1.13 -1.49
C LEU A 286 25.01 0.24 -0.63
N GLY A 287 24.58 -0.99 -0.35
CA GLY A 287 25.37 -1.99 0.37
C GLY A 287 26.67 -2.32 -0.31
N ARG A 288 26.67 -2.43 -1.65
CA ARG A 288 27.86 -2.66 -2.49
C ARG A 288 28.76 -1.42 -2.65
N GLY A 289 28.29 -0.24 -2.26
CA GLY A 289 28.99 1.01 -2.52
C GLY A 289 28.90 1.50 -3.98
N ASP A 290 28.08 0.84 -4.83
CA ASP A 290 27.94 1.18 -6.25
C ASP A 290 26.94 2.32 -6.47
N THR A 291 27.43 3.54 -6.33
CA THR A 291 26.62 4.76 -6.54
C THR A 291 26.20 4.93 -8.01
N ALA A 292 27.02 4.46 -8.97
CA ALA A 292 26.69 4.56 -10.39
C ALA A 292 25.51 3.66 -10.76
N GLN A 293 25.49 2.42 -10.24
CA GLN A 293 24.39 1.50 -10.40
C GLN A 293 23.11 2.05 -9.74
N MET A 294 23.22 2.58 -8.53
CA MET A 294 22.10 3.19 -7.82
C MET A 294 21.43 4.31 -8.64
N LYS A 295 22.21 5.22 -9.21
CA LYS A 295 21.70 6.31 -10.09
C LYS A 295 20.98 5.75 -11.32
N ARG A 296 21.53 4.71 -11.95
CA ARG A 296 20.91 4.04 -13.10
C ARG A 296 19.59 3.40 -12.74
N ILE A 297 19.53 2.65 -11.64
CA ILE A 297 18.31 2.01 -11.15
C ILE A 297 17.20 3.05 -10.96
N ILE A 298 17.46 4.16 -10.25
CA ILE A 298 16.46 5.19 -10.01
C ILE A 298 15.95 5.79 -11.33
N ARG A 299 16.84 6.10 -12.26
CA ARG A 299 16.46 6.66 -13.56
C ARG A 299 15.64 5.69 -14.41
N GLU A 300 16.05 4.43 -14.50
CA GLU A 300 15.32 3.41 -15.25
C GLU A 300 13.99 3.08 -14.59
N SER A 301 13.94 2.98 -13.26
CA SER A 301 12.68 2.80 -12.51
C SER A 301 11.68 3.91 -12.81
N TYR A 302 12.13 5.18 -12.86
CA TYR A 302 11.26 6.30 -13.20
C TYR A 302 10.65 6.14 -14.60
N TRP A 303 11.47 5.83 -15.60
CA TRP A 303 10.97 5.71 -16.98
C TRP A 303 10.07 4.47 -17.16
N ILE A 304 10.42 3.34 -16.56
CA ILE A 304 9.60 2.12 -16.60
C ILE A 304 8.24 2.39 -15.91
N SER A 305 8.27 2.96 -14.71
CA SER A 305 7.05 3.30 -13.97
C SER A 305 6.17 4.27 -14.75
N THR A 306 6.75 5.36 -15.25
CA THR A 306 6.01 6.36 -16.04
C THR A 306 5.39 5.74 -17.28
N PHE A 307 6.16 4.96 -18.04
CA PHE A 307 5.65 4.30 -19.26
C PHE A 307 4.47 3.38 -18.95
N LEU A 308 4.62 2.51 -17.96
CA LEU A 308 3.55 1.56 -17.60
C LEU A 308 2.31 2.27 -17.03
N MET A 309 2.50 3.27 -16.18
CA MET A 309 1.40 4.04 -15.62
C MET A 309 0.66 4.85 -16.69
N VAL A 310 1.38 5.48 -17.62
CA VAL A 310 0.77 6.24 -18.73
C VAL A 310 0.04 5.29 -19.69
N LEU A 311 0.57 4.11 -19.94
CA LEU A 311 -0.10 3.11 -20.78
C LEU A 311 -1.44 2.67 -20.17
N VAL A 312 -1.45 2.31 -18.89
CA VAL A 312 -2.69 1.89 -18.19
C VAL A 312 -3.68 3.04 -18.08
N SER A 313 -3.23 4.22 -17.66
CA SER A 313 -4.13 5.37 -17.51
C SER A 313 -4.63 5.93 -18.83
N GLY A 314 -3.82 5.86 -19.89
CA GLY A 314 -4.25 6.19 -21.23
C GLY A 314 -5.38 5.28 -21.73
N SER A 315 -5.28 3.97 -21.44
CA SER A 315 -6.36 3.03 -21.70
C SER A 315 -7.63 3.37 -20.90
N ILE A 316 -7.47 3.70 -19.61
CA ILE A 316 -8.59 4.11 -18.75
C ILE A 316 -9.20 5.41 -19.26
N LEU A 317 -8.40 6.38 -19.71
CA LEU A 317 -8.89 7.65 -20.26
C LEU A 317 -9.69 7.43 -21.55
N LEU A 318 -9.22 6.57 -22.45
CA LEU A 318 -9.90 6.27 -23.73
C LEU A 318 -11.25 5.59 -23.52
N PHE A 319 -11.34 4.66 -22.57
CA PHE A 319 -12.55 3.90 -22.29
C PHE A 319 -13.32 4.40 -21.05
N GLY A 320 -12.87 5.46 -20.41
CA GLY A 320 -13.33 5.93 -19.11
C GLY A 320 -14.83 6.22 -19.03
N GLN A 321 -15.41 6.84 -20.05
CA GLN A 321 -16.85 7.11 -20.09
C GLN A 321 -17.64 5.79 -20.09
N GLY A 322 -17.28 4.85 -20.96
CA GLY A 322 -17.92 3.53 -21.01
C GLY A 322 -17.71 2.74 -19.70
N LEU A 323 -16.51 2.78 -19.14
CA LEU A 323 -16.24 2.13 -17.85
C LEU A 323 -17.06 2.74 -16.72
N SER A 324 -17.20 4.06 -16.67
CA SER A 324 -18.00 4.75 -15.64
C SER A 324 -19.50 4.46 -15.78
N SER A 325 -20.00 4.29 -17.00
CA SER A 325 -21.42 3.96 -17.25
C SER A 325 -21.82 2.56 -16.78
N PHE A 326 -20.86 1.62 -16.58
CA PHE A 326 -21.17 0.34 -15.93
C PHE A 326 -21.54 0.49 -14.44
N PHE A 327 -21.13 1.58 -13.79
CA PHE A 327 -21.39 1.81 -12.38
C PHE A 327 -22.64 2.64 -12.12
N THR A 328 -22.98 3.56 -13.04
CA THR A 328 -24.10 4.48 -12.86
C THR A 328 -24.56 5.09 -14.18
N ASP A 329 -25.87 5.39 -14.28
CA ASP A 329 -26.49 6.15 -15.38
C ASP A 329 -26.51 7.67 -15.09
N ASN A 330 -26.09 8.10 -13.90
CA ASN A 330 -26.12 9.50 -13.50
C ASN A 330 -25.04 10.30 -14.27
N LYS A 331 -25.48 11.18 -15.16
CA LYS A 331 -24.59 12.00 -16.01
C LYS A 331 -23.61 12.88 -15.20
N VAL A 332 -24.02 13.39 -14.03
CA VAL A 332 -23.16 14.22 -13.16
C VAL A 332 -22.06 13.37 -12.56
N ALA A 333 -22.39 12.16 -12.10
CA ALA A 333 -21.40 11.23 -11.54
C ALA A 333 -20.42 10.75 -12.63
N ILE A 334 -20.91 10.46 -13.84
CA ILE A 334 -20.03 10.09 -14.97
C ILE A 334 -19.10 11.27 -15.32
N ALA A 335 -19.59 12.49 -15.41
CA ALA A 335 -18.78 13.67 -15.67
C ALA A 335 -17.71 13.89 -14.57
N ALA A 336 -18.09 13.72 -13.30
CA ALA A 336 -17.17 13.81 -12.17
C ALA A 336 -16.07 12.73 -12.25
N SER A 337 -16.40 11.49 -12.62
CA SER A 337 -15.41 10.43 -12.80
C SER A 337 -14.41 10.72 -13.91
N GLN A 338 -14.87 11.37 -15.01
CA GLN A 338 -13.97 11.80 -16.10
C GLN A 338 -12.96 12.87 -15.64
N VAL A 339 -13.36 13.77 -14.75
CA VAL A 339 -12.43 14.74 -14.13
C VAL A 339 -11.31 13.99 -13.39
N VAL A 340 -11.66 13.02 -12.57
CA VAL A 340 -10.69 12.21 -11.82
C VAL A 340 -9.72 11.50 -12.77
N ILE A 341 -10.25 10.81 -13.79
CA ILE A 341 -9.47 10.06 -14.78
C ILE A 341 -8.51 10.99 -15.54
N LEU A 342 -8.99 12.15 -15.99
CA LEU A 342 -8.19 13.12 -16.73
C LEU A 342 -7.01 13.64 -15.89
N TYR A 343 -7.27 14.13 -14.68
CA TYR A 343 -6.19 14.67 -13.84
C TYR A 343 -5.24 13.60 -13.33
N SER A 344 -5.72 12.37 -13.10
CA SER A 344 -4.86 11.24 -12.84
C SER A 344 -3.91 10.93 -13.99
N PHE A 345 -4.41 10.96 -15.23
CA PHE A 345 -3.60 10.76 -16.43
C PHE A 345 -2.52 11.84 -16.57
N LEU A 346 -2.92 13.11 -16.48
CA LEU A 346 -2.00 14.25 -16.57
C LEU A 346 -0.95 14.24 -15.45
N GLY A 347 -1.33 13.82 -14.26
CA GLY A 347 -0.46 13.75 -13.09
C GLY A 347 0.48 12.53 -13.06
N ASN A 348 0.32 11.54 -13.96
CA ASN A 348 1.07 10.28 -13.90
C ASN A 348 2.59 10.39 -13.89
N PRO A 349 3.24 11.20 -14.74
CA PRO A 349 4.69 11.32 -14.71
C PRO A 349 5.20 11.83 -13.36
N VAL A 350 4.44 12.73 -12.74
CA VAL A 350 4.78 13.31 -11.43
C VAL A 350 4.52 12.31 -10.32
N THR A 351 3.42 11.57 -10.38
CA THR A 351 3.09 10.50 -9.44
C THR A 351 4.13 9.37 -9.49
N SER A 352 4.57 8.99 -10.68
CA SER A 352 5.66 8.04 -10.88
C SER A 352 6.96 8.53 -10.22
N ALA A 353 7.29 9.82 -10.38
CA ALA A 353 8.47 10.40 -9.73
C ALA A 353 8.37 10.30 -8.19
N ILE A 354 7.21 10.63 -7.61
CA ILE A 354 7.00 10.50 -6.16
C ILE A 354 7.20 9.06 -5.71
N LEU A 355 6.58 8.08 -6.37
CA LEU A 355 6.69 6.67 -6.00
C LEU A 355 8.13 6.19 -6.05
N VAL A 356 8.86 6.50 -7.13
CA VAL A 356 10.24 6.07 -7.32
C VAL A 356 11.19 6.78 -6.36
N PHE A 357 11.06 8.10 -6.16
CA PHE A 357 11.94 8.83 -5.23
C PHE A 357 11.64 8.51 -3.77
N THR A 358 10.38 8.30 -3.39
CA THR A 358 10.03 7.78 -2.05
C THR A 358 10.67 6.42 -1.80
N ALA A 359 10.55 5.51 -2.76
CA ALA A 359 11.18 4.19 -2.70
C ALA A 359 12.72 4.29 -2.65
N ALA A 360 13.32 5.17 -3.43
CA ALA A 360 14.76 5.42 -3.39
C ALA A 360 15.21 5.91 -2.01
N TRP A 361 14.49 6.86 -1.40
CA TRP A 361 14.80 7.35 -0.06
C TRP A 361 14.64 6.29 1.03
N GLN A 362 13.63 5.43 0.92
CA GLN A 362 13.46 4.26 1.79
C GLN A 362 14.63 3.27 1.60
N GLY A 363 15.03 3.00 0.37
CA GLY A 363 16.21 2.17 0.05
C GLY A 363 17.52 2.75 0.57
N LEU A 364 17.64 4.08 0.63
CA LEU A 364 18.77 4.80 1.23
C LEU A 364 18.73 4.82 2.77
N GLY A 365 17.68 4.31 3.40
CA GLY A 365 17.48 4.35 4.85
C GLY A 365 17.11 5.73 5.38
N LYS A 366 16.58 6.62 4.54
CA LYS A 366 16.26 8.02 4.89
C LYS A 366 14.77 8.33 4.70
N ALA A 367 13.90 7.47 5.23
CA ALA A 367 12.44 7.57 5.12
C ALA A 367 11.85 8.84 5.75
N LYS A 368 12.60 9.57 6.57
CA LYS A 368 12.18 10.88 7.10
C LYS A 368 11.93 11.92 6.00
N ILE A 369 12.68 11.85 4.89
CA ILE A 369 12.55 12.83 3.81
C ILE A 369 11.20 12.71 3.11
N PRO A 370 10.76 11.54 2.61
CA PRO A 370 9.41 11.39 2.08
C PRO A 370 8.31 11.66 3.13
N PHE A 371 8.51 11.31 4.40
CA PHE A 371 7.56 11.64 5.46
C PHE A 371 7.30 13.16 5.55
N TYR A 372 8.36 13.99 5.58
CA TYR A 372 8.19 15.45 5.59
C TYR A 372 7.58 15.96 4.28
N ALA A 373 8.02 15.42 3.13
CA ALA A 373 7.47 15.78 1.83
C ALA A 373 5.95 15.54 1.77
N THR A 374 5.51 14.38 2.21
CA THR A 374 4.09 13.99 2.21
C THR A 374 3.29 14.79 3.24
N THR A 375 3.82 14.99 4.44
CA THR A 375 3.13 15.75 5.50
C THR A 375 2.89 17.20 5.05
N ILE A 376 3.93 17.87 4.57
CA ILE A 376 3.81 19.26 4.07
C ILE A 376 2.90 19.30 2.83
N GLY A 377 3.14 18.42 1.86
CA GLY A 377 2.37 18.39 0.61
C GLY A 377 0.88 18.15 0.83
N MET A 378 0.53 17.14 1.63
CA MET A 378 -0.86 16.80 1.89
C MET A 378 -1.57 17.89 2.72
N TRP A 379 -0.98 18.30 3.84
CA TRP A 379 -1.67 19.13 4.81
C TRP A 379 -1.62 20.62 4.49
N LEU A 380 -0.50 21.14 3.97
CA LEU A 380 -0.38 22.56 3.65
C LEU A 380 -0.74 22.88 2.18
N ILE A 381 -0.39 21.98 1.23
CA ILE A 381 -0.60 22.27 -0.18
C ILE A 381 -1.93 21.68 -0.64
N ARG A 382 -2.13 20.37 -0.58
CA ARG A 382 -3.30 19.71 -1.15
C ARG A 382 -4.61 20.14 -0.48
N ILE A 383 -4.68 20.07 0.86
CA ILE A 383 -5.90 20.41 1.60
C ILE A 383 -6.23 21.90 1.44
N PHE A 384 -5.25 22.79 1.65
CA PHE A 384 -5.47 24.23 1.52
C PHE A 384 -5.87 24.61 0.09
N SER A 385 -5.09 24.20 -0.93
CA SER A 385 -5.39 24.50 -2.33
C SER A 385 -6.68 23.82 -2.80
N GLY A 386 -6.97 22.60 -2.31
CA GLY A 386 -8.20 21.88 -2.62
C GLY A 386 -9.45 22.60 -2.12
N TYR A 387 -9.41 23.12 -0.90
CA TYR A 387 -10.48 23.97 -0.36
C TYR A 387 -10.57 25.28 -1.13
N PHE A 388 -9.45 25.98 -1.35
CA PHE A 388 -9.42 27.27 -2.04
C PHE A 388 -9.92 27.16 -3.49
N LEU A 389 -9.36 26.24 -4.28
CA LEU A 389 -9.77 26.05 -5.68
C LEU A 389 -11.17 25.44 -5.79
N GLY A 390 -11.45 24.40 -5.00
CA GLY A 390 -12.70 23.65 -5.11
C GLY A 390 -13.90 24.44 -4.57
N VAL A 391 -13.78 25.04 -3.39
CA VAL A 391 -14.87 25.70 -2.68
C VAL A 391 -14.87 27.22 -2.95
N SER A 392 -13.77 27.93 -2.64
CA SER A 392 -13.73 29.39 -2.73
C SER A 392 -13.79 29.91 -4.18
N LEU A 393 -13.06 29.29 -5.10
CA LEU A 393 -13.11 29.62 -6.54
C LEU A 393 -14.22 28.86 -7.29
N ARG A 394 -15.02 28.04 -6.60
CA ARG A 394 -16.16 27.28 -7.15
C ARG A 394 -15.78 26.34 -8.33
N MET A 395 -14.54 25.87 -8.36
CA MET A 395 -14.11 24.90 -9.39
C MET A 395 -14.56 23.46 -9.09
N SER A 396 -15.26 23.26 -7.95
CA SER A 396 -15.78 21.95 -7.54
C SER A 396 -14.70 20.86 -7.54
N LEU A 397 -15.00 19.65 -7.99
CA LEU A 397 -14.10 18.51 -8.02
C LEU A 397 -12.81 18.79 -8.84
N ALA A 398 -12.91 19.54 -9.93
CA ALA A 398 -11.73 19.88 -10.74
C ALA A 398 -10.69 20.67 -9.93
N GLY A 399 -11.12 21.60 -9.07
CA GLY A 399 -10.22 22.35 -8.20
C GLY A 399 -9.47 21.46 -7.20
N VAL A 400 -10.13 20.46 -6.63
CA VAL A 400 -9.52 19.48 -5.71
C VAL A 400 -8.47 18.62 -6.44
N TRP A 401 -8.77 18.19 -7.66
CA TRP A 401 -7.83 17.37 -8.44
C TRP A 401 -6.65 18.19 -8.99
N ILE A 402 -6.85 19.46 -9.34
CA ILE A 402 -5.74 20.37 -9.64
C ILE A 402 -4.84 20.53 -8.42
N ALA A 403 -5.41 20.74 -7.24
CA ALA A 403 -4.64 20.81 -5.99
C ALA A 403 -3.83 19.54 -5.73
N THR A 404 -4.38 18.36 -6.06
CA THR A 404 -3.68 17.09 -5.98
C THR A 404 -2.47 17.04 -6.93
N VAL A 405 -2.61 17.52 -8.16
CA VAL A 405 -1.50 17.60 -9.12
C VAL A 405 -0.43 18.59 -8.65
N VAL A 406 -0.83 19.75 -8.12
CA VAL A 406 0.09 20.76 -7.58
C VAL A 406 0.89 20.21 -6.40
N ASP A 407 0.24 19.54 -5.45
CA ASP A 407 0.90 18.85 -4.33
C ASP A 407 1.89 17.80 -4.86
N ASN A 408 1.47 16.99 -5.82
CA ASN A 408 2.34 15.96 -6.41
C ASN A 408 3.57 16.58 -7.06
N ILE A 409 3.42 17.70 -7.82
CA ILE A 409 4.54 18.42 -8.43
C ILE A 409 5.52 18.89 -7.34
N TRP A 410 4.99 19.52 -6.29
CA TRP A 410 5.81 20.00 -5.18
C TRP A 410 6.59 18.87 -4.52
N ARG A 411 5.93 17.76 -4.19
CA ARG A 411 6.59 16.58 -3.57
C ARG A 411 7.66 15.99 -4.49
N ALA A 412 7.38 15.85 -5.78
CA ALA A 412 8.36 15.33 -6.74
C ALA A 412 9.60 16.22 -6.81
N ILE A 413 9.41 17.54 -6.90
CA ILE A 413 10.52 18.52 -6.92
C ILE A 413 11.30 18.45 -5.62
N PHE A 414 10.63 18.47 -4.46
CA PHE A 414 11.27 18.41 -3.16
C PHE A 414 12.14 17.15 -3.01
N LEU A 415 11.57 15.97 -3.31
CA LEU A 415 12.27 14.71 -3.21
C LEU A 415 13.46 14.64 -4.16
N TYR A 416 13.33 15.16 -5.39
CA TYR A 416 14.40 15.19 -6.38
C TYR A 416 15.53 16.15 -5.99
N VAL A 417 15.21 17.37 -5.55
CA VAL A 417 16.19 18.36 -5.11
C VAL A 417 17.00 17.84 -3.92
N MET A 418 16.32 17.28 -2.93
CA MET A 418 16.97 16.64 -1.79
C MET A 418 17.88 15.47 -2.23
N TYR A 419 17.46 14.69 -3.22
CA TYR A 419 18.26 13.60 -3.77
C TYR A 419 19.53 14.15 -4.48
N ARG A 420 19.41 15.20 -5.26
CA ARG A 420 20.57 15.86 -5.90
C ARG A 420 21.57 16.39 -4.86
N HIS A 421 21.06 17.02 -3.81
CA HIS A 421 21.88 17.50 -2.69
C HIS A 421 22.59 16.37 -1.93
N TYR A 422 21.90 15.26 -1.71
CA TYR A 422 22.48 14.06 -1.10
C TYR A 422 23.63 13.49 -1.94
N LEU A 423 23.46 13.42 -3.26
CA LEU A 423 24.50 12.94 -4.17
C LEU A 423 25.72 13.87 -4.19
N ALA A 424 25.51 15.18 -4.21
CA ALA A 424 26.60 16.15 -4.18
C ALA A 424 27.47 15.99 -2.93
N LYS A 425 26.84 15.86 -1.76
CA LYS A 425 27.59 15.63 -0.49
C LYS A 425 28.38 14.32 -0.45
N ARG A 426 28.00 13.32 -1.23
CA ARG A 426 28.69 12.02 -1.29
C ARG A 426 29.86 11.99 -2.27
N GLN A 427 29.91 12.90 -3.24
CA GLN A 427 31.02 13.03 -4.18
C GLN A 427 32.25 13.71 -3.55
N PHE A 428 32.06 14.43 -2.44
CA PHE A 428 33.12 15.11 -1.70
C PHE A 428 33.62 14.35 -0.45
N ARG A 429 33.16 13.11 -0.27
CA ARG A 429 33.65 12.15 0.74
C ARG A 429 34.18 10.89 0.07
#